data_ef1449e5cbb9cb454bcb761dcce78817
#
_entry.id   ef1449e5cbb9cb454bcb761dcce78817
#
_cell.length_a   1.000
_cell.length_b   1.000
_cell.length_c   1.000
_cell.angle_alpha   90.00
_cell.angle_beta   90.00
_cell.angle_gamma   90.00
#
_symmetry.space_group_name_H-M   'P 1'
#
loop_
_entity.id
_entity.type
_entity.pdbx_description
1 polymer ?
#
loop_
_entity_poly.entity_id
_entity_poly.type
_entity_poly.pdbx_seq_one_letter_code
_entity_poly.pdbx_strand_id
1 'polypeptide(L)'
;MKRSSLQPKRPPRPDRSAEFASYAPRHQAASRAVMVTNLDARMSAPIPKAPPTKPGKTTPTVAEREWMDAITAMGCIACILDGHPGTPGAVHHLLRGGRRMGHMHTICLCDPGHHQNGQARGMVSRHPDKARFEARYGPEDTLLGRTQKLVAFKMQPETT
;
A
#
# COMPACT_ATOMS: atom_id res chain seq x y z
N MET A 1 -16.35 -47.58 -4.93
CA MET A 1 -15.92 -47.13 -6.27
C MET A 1 -15.03 -45.90 -6.11
N LYS A 2 -13.71 -46.06 -6.30
CA LYS A 2 -12.73 -44.96 -6.23
C LYS A 2 -12.58 -44.34 -7.61
N ARG A 3 -12.93 -43.04 -7.74
CA ARG A 3 -12.69 -42.30 -8.99
C ARG A 3 -11.24 -41.78 -8.97
N SER A 4 -10.41 -42.34 -9.84
CA SER A 4 -9.06 -41.89 -10.13
C SER A 4 -9.14 -40.64 -11.01
N SER A 5 -8.71 -39.48 -10.53
CA SER A 5 -8.60 -38.26 -11.34
C SER A 5 -7.25 -38.26 -12.06
N LEU A 6 -7.25 -38.64 -13.33
CA LEU A 6 -6.10 -38.46 -14.23
C LEU A 6 -6.02 -36.96 -14.63
N GLN A 7 -5.10 -36.23 -14.02
CA GLN A 7 -4.75 -34.91 -14.56
C GLN A 7 -3.91 -35.04 -15.84
N PRO A 8 -4.21 -34.29 -16.90
CA PRO A 8 -3.41 -34.34 -18.12
C PRO A 8 -2.00 -33.80 -17.85
N LYS A 9 -0.98 -34.58 -18.20
CA LYS A 9 0.44 -34.14 -18.11
C LYS A 9 0.67 -32.97 -19.04
N ARG A 10 1.25 -31.88 -18.48
CA ARG A 10 1.72 -30.73 -19.26
C ARG A 10 2.74 -31.18 -20.31
N PRO A 11 2.63 -30.69 -21.55
CA PRO A 11 3.64 -30.96 -22.57
C PRO A 11 4.99 -30.38 -22.13
N PRO A 12 6.12 -31.04 -22.47
CA PRO A 12 7.44 -30.53 -22.17
C PRO A 12 7.67 -29.18 -22.85
N ARG A 13 8.31 -28.26 -22.15
CA ARG A 13 8.67 -26.94 -22.71
C ARG A 13 9.69 -27.17 -23.85
N PRO A 14 9.53 -26.47 -24.98
CA PRO A 14 10.53 -26.53 -26.05
C PRO A 14 11.87 -26.08 -25.52
N ASP A 15 12.92 -26.83 -25.85
CA ASP A 15 14.30 -26.49 -25.53
C ASP A 15 14.74 -25.28 -26.34
N ARG A 16 14.92 -24.13 -25.68
CA ARG A 16 15.38 -22.87 -26.29
C ARG A 16 16.91 -22.70 -26.25
N SER A 17 17.65 -23.72 -25.84
CA SER A 17 19.10 -23.64 -25.71
C SER A 17 19.80 -23.36 -27.05
N ALA A 18 19.23 -23.78 -28.17
CA ALA A 18 19.79 -23.53 -29.50
C ALA A 18 19.60 -22.08 -30.01
N GLU A 19 18.57 -21.39 -29.58
CA GLU A 19 18.30 -19.99 -29.97
C GLU A 19 19.29 -19.00 -29.33
N PHE A 20 19.84 -19.33 -28.16
CA PHE A 20 20.82 -18.48 -27.49
C PHE A 20 22.26 -18.64 -28.01
N ALA A 21 22.60 -19.78 -28.61
CA ALA A 21 23.94 -20.04 -29.09
C ALA A 21 24.34 -19.18 -30.32
N SER A 22 23.37 -18.74 -31.12
CA SER A 22 23.62 -17.90 -32.30
C SER A 22 23.83 -16.41 -32.01
N TYR A 23 23.49 -15.96 -30.77
CA TYR A 23 23.54 -14.54 -30.38
C TYR A 23 24.83 -14.13 -29.64
N ALA A 24 25.61 -15.09 -29.17
CA ALA A 24 26.74 -14.84 -28.29
C ALA A 24 27.97 -14.09 -28.89
N PRO A 25 28.37 -14.28 -30.15
CA PRO A 25 29.66 -13.68 -30.60
C PRO A 25 29.57 -12.19 -30.99
N ARG A 26 28.39 -11.69 -31.38
CA ARG A 26 28.26 -10.28 -31.83
C ARG A 26 28.14 -9.27 -30.69
N HIS A 27 27.61 -9.67 -29.55
CA HIS A 27 27.40 -8.78 -28.41
C HIS A 27 28.66 -8.66 -27.51
N GLN A 28 29.56 -9.63 -27.51
CA GLN A 28 30.76 -9.58 -26.66
C GLN A 28 31.80 -8.56 -27.14
N ALA A 29 31.96 -8.33 -28.45
CA ALA A 29 32.88 -7.33 -28.96
C ALA A 29 32.38 -5.89 -28.73
N ALA A 30 31.09 -5.63 -28.92
CA ALA A 30 30.49 -4.33 -28.68
C ALA A 30 30.43 -3.98 -27.17
N SER A 31 30.19 -4.97 -26.30
CA SER A 31 30.16 -4.76 -24.86
C SER A 31 31.54 -4.45 -24.26
N ARG A 32 32.63 -4.98 -24.82
CA ARG A 32 33.99 -4.66 -24.36
C ARG A 32 34.41 -3.25 -24.70
N ALA A 33 34.12 -2.77 -25.91
CA ALA A 33 34.45 -1.40 -26.33
C ALA A 33 33.65 -0.36 -25.51
N VAL A 34 32.38 -0.62 -25.25
CA VAL A 34 31.53 0.26 -24.43
C VAL A 34 31.93 0.23 -22.94
N MET A 35 32.47 -0.89 -22.44
CA MET A 35 32.94 -0.95 -21.05
C MET A 35 34.21 -0.14 -20.81
N VAL A 36 35.16 -0.10 -21.74
CA VAL A 36 36.42 0.65 -21.57
C VAL A 36 36.15 2.16 -21.62
N THR A 37 35.33 2.62 -22.55
CA THR A 37 34.98 4.04 -22.66
C THR A 37 34.11 4.54 -21.50
N ASN A 38 33.30 3.66 -20.87
CA ASN A 38 32.49 4.01 -19.69
C ASN A 38 33.29 4.03 -18.37
N LEU A 39 34.44 3.33 -18.27
CA LEU A 39 35.25 3.41 -17.05
C LEU A 39 35.92 4.78 -16.91
N ASP A 40 36.47 5.33 -17.98
CA ASP A 40 37.13 6.65 -17.94
C ASP A 40 36.11 7.77 -17.73
N ALA A 41 34.91 7.68 -18.29
CA ALA A 41 33.81 8.63 -18.05
C ALA A 41 33.28 8.56 -16.61
N ARG A 42 33.33 7.39 -15.95
CA ARG A 42 32.91 7.22 -14.56
C ARG A 42 33.93 7.77 -13.55
N MET A 43 35.21 7.76 -13.87
CA MET A 43 36.27 8.31 -13.00
C MET A 43 36.32 9.85 -13.04
N SER A 44 35.80 10.47 -14.10
CA SER A 44 35.76 11.94 -14.27
C SER A 44 34.42 12.56 -13.92
N ALA A 45 33.37 11.76 -13.65
CA ALA A 45 32.08 12.28 -13.28
C ALA A 45 32.04 12.67 -11.78
N PRO A 46 31.45 13.82 -11.41
CA PRO A 46 31.22 14.16 -10.00
C PRO A 46 30.43 13.05 -9.35
N ILE A 47 30.88 12.60 -8.17
CA ILE A 47 30.15 11.57 -7.38
C ILE A 47 28.72 12.03 -7.22
N PRO A 48 27.73 11.27 -7.73
CA PRO A 48 26.31 11.65 -7.55
C PRO A 48 26.06 11.80 -6.05
N LYS A 49 25.52 12.95 -5.65
CA LYS A 49 25.04 13.09 -4.27
C LYS A 49 24.15 11.90 -3.95
N ALA A 50 24.43 11.23 -2.83
CA ALA A 50 23.61 10.11 -2.36
C ALA A 50 22.14 10.48 -2.46
N PRO A 51 21.26 9.59 -2.95
CA PRO A 51 19.84 9.88 -2.99
C PRO A 51 19.40 10.28 -1.59
N PRO A 52 18.50 11.27 -1.46
CA PRO A 52 18.05 11.72 -0.16
C PRO A 52 17.60 10.51 0.64
N THR A 53 18.24 10.30 1.79
CA THR A 53 17.85 9.26 2.74
C THR A 53 16.36 9.39 2.98
N LYS A 54 15.62 8.28 2.89
CA LYS A 54 14.19 8.27 3.19
C LYS A 54 14.00 9.02 4.50
N PRO A 55 13.11 10.03 4.57
CA PRO A 55 12.87 10.73 5.82
C PRO A 55 12.58 9.69 6.89
N GLY A 56 13.34 9.69 7.96
CA GLY A 56 13.15 8.80 9.10
C GLY A 56 11.70 8.91 9.58
N LYS A 57 11.21 7.92 10.31
CA LYS A 57 9.88 7.99 10.95
C LYS A 57 9.84 9.27 11.78
N THR A 58 9.16 10.30 11.30
CA THR A 58 8.98 11.53 12.05
C THR A 58 8.06 11.25 13.22
N THR A 59 8.48 11.61 14.42
CA THR A 59 7.61 11.55 15.61
C THR A 59 6.40 12.44 15.37
N PRO A 60 5.17 11.98 15.61
CA PRO A 60 3.99 12.79 15.43
C PRO A 60 4.04 14.06 16.31
N THR A 61 3.61 15.17 15.76
CA THR A 61 3.40 16.44 16.50
C THR A 61 2.26 16.29 17.50
N VAL A 62 2.07 17.26 18.38
CA VAL A 62 0.95 17.27 19.34
C VAL A 62 -0.38 17.21 18.58
N ALA A 63 -0.58 18.09 17.59
CA ALA A 63 -1.81 18.14 16.80
C ALA A 63 -2.09 16.82 16.03
N GLU A 64 -1.05 16.15 15.52
CA GLU A 64 -1.21 14.86 14.86
C GLU A 64 -1.59 13.75 15.84
N ARG A 65 -1.10 13.79 17.08
CA ARG A 65 -1.53 12.85 18.12
C ARG A 65 -2.99 13.08 18.49
N GLU A 66 -3.36 14.34 18.77
CA GLU A 66 -4.74 14.72 19.08
C GLU A 66 -5.71 14.28 17.97
N TRP A 67 -5.32 14.46 16.70
CA TRP A 67 -6.09 13.97 15.57
C TRP A 67 -6.26 12.44 15.61
N MET A 68 -5.17 11.68 15.77
CA MET A 68 -5.21 10.22 15.82
C MET A 68 -6.02 9.72 17.02
N ASP A 69 -5.93 10.38 18.16
CA ASP A 69 -6.73 10.05 19.36
C ASP A 69 -8.22 10.31 19.11
N ALA A 70 -8.56 11.44 18.48
CA ALA A 70 -9.94 11.79 18.15
C ALA A 70 -10.58 10.78 17.20
N ILE A 71 -9.89 10.37 16.13
CA ILE A 71 -10.43 9.37 15.21
C ILE A 71 -10.53 7.98 15.84
N THR A 72 -9.63 7.63 16.75
CA THR A 72 -9.67 6.37 17.47
C THR A 72 -10.85 6.34 18.46
N ALA A 73 -11.09 7.45 19.17
CA ALA A 73 -12.23 7.61 20.05
C ALA A 73 -13.58 7.63 19.31
N MET A 74 -13.58 8.04 18.03
CA MET A 74 -14.77 7.97 17.17
C MET A 74 -15.06 6.52 16.74
N GLY A 75 -14.02 5.71 16.55
CA GLY A 75 -14.10 4.33 16.09
C GLY A 75 -14.03 4.16 14.57
N CYS A 76 -14.28 2.95 14.10
CA CYS A 76 -14.16 2.55 12.70
C CYS A 76 -15.15 3.31 11.80
N ILE A 77 -14.63 4.07 10.82
CA ILE A 77 -15.47 4.86 9.88
C ILE A 77 -16.36 3.96 9.02
N ALA A 78 -15.88 2.79 8.59
CA ALA A 78 -16.69 1.87 7.79
C ALA A 78 -17.84 1.25 8.63
N CYS A 79 -17.60 0.92 9.90
CA CYS A 79 -18.67 0.50 10.80
C CYS A 79 -19.71 1.60 11.03
N ILE A 80 -19.30 2.86 11.15
CA ILE A 80 -20.23 4.00 11.26
C ILE A 80 -21.13 4.05 10.02
N LEU A 81 -20.56 3.86 8.82
CA LEU A 81 -21.34 3.84 7.57
C LEU A 81 -22.28 2.62 7.47
N ASP A 82 -21.91 1.50 8.09
CA ASP A 82 -22.78 0.32 8.19
C ASP A 82 -23.79 0.41 9.36
N GLY A 83 -23.88 1.54 10.09
CA GLY A 83 -24.82 1.75 11.18
C GLY A 83 -24.35 1.25 12.56
N HIS A 84 -23.07 0.95 12.72
CA HIS A 84 -22.45 0.44 13.96
C HIS A 84 -21.40 1.42 14.53
N PRO A 85 -21.82 2.60 15.04
CA PRO A 85 -20.88 3.58 15.60
C PRO A 85 -20.18 3.04 16.85
N GLY A 86 -19.00 3.60 17.16
CA GLY A 86 -18.25 3.25 18.37
C GLY A 86 -17.48 1.94 18.29
N THR A 87 -17.45 1.25 17.14
CA THR A 87 -16.64 0.04 16.99
C THR A 87 -15.16 0.40 17.10
N PRO A 88 -14.39 -0.15 18.07
CA PRO A 88 -12.96 0.14 18.22
C PRO A 88 -12.16 -0.20 16.96
N GLY A 89 -11.11 0.56 16.69
CA GLY A 89 -10.27 0.33 15.54
C GLY A 89 -8.85 0.86 15.72
N ALA A 90 -8.04 0.62 14.70
CA ALA A 90 -6.66 1.06 14.61
C ALA A 90 -6.51 2.19 13.58
N VAL A 91 -5.51 3.03 13.77
CA VAL A 91 -5.17 4.11 12.84
C VAL A 91 -4.60 3.52 11.54
N HIS A 92 -5.27 3.79 10.44
CA HIS A 92 -4.86 3.43 9.09
C HIS A 92 -4.36 4.67 8.35
N HIS A 93 -3.07 4.65 7.92
CA HIS A 93 -2.47 5.74 7.16
C HIS A 93 -2.80 5.63 5.67
N LEU A 94 -3.29 6.70 5.08
CA LEU A 94 -3.52 6.79 3.66
C LEU A 94 -2.19 6.84 2.89
N LEU A 95 -2.18 6.21 1.71
CA LEU A 95 -1.00 6.15 0.85
C LEU A 95 -1.29 6.88 -0.47
N ARG A 96 -0.32 7.68 -0.93
CA ARG A 96 -0.30 8.22 -2.28
C ARG A 96 1.01 7.81 -2.96
N GLY A 97 0.92 7.14 -4.11
CA GLY A 97 2.10 6.59 -4.78
C GLY A 97 2.94 5.64 -3.90
N GLY A 98 2.28 4.82 -3.06
CA GLY A 98 2.96 3.89 -2.14
C GLY A 98 3.62 4.54 -0.91
N ARG A 99 3.48 5.87 -0.71
CA ARG A 99 4.05 6.60 0.43
C ARG A 99 2.96 7.09 1.38
N ARG A 100 3.21 7.02 2.68
CA ARG A 100 2.31 7.61 3.69
C ARG A 100 2.22 9.13 3.51
N MET A 101 1.00 9.66 3.56
CA MET A 101 0.72 11.08 3.40
C MET A 101 0.93 11.90 4.69
N GLY A 102 1.35 11.28 5.78
CA GLY A 102 1.51 11.90 7.10
C GLY A 102 0.38 11.51 8.07
N HIS A 103 0.52 11.96 9.32
CA HIS A 103 -0.38 11.52 10.41
C HIS A 103 -1.76 12.19 10.36
N MET A 104 -1.89 13.36 9.73
CA MET A 104 -3.19 14.00 9.50
C MET A 104 -4.02 13.30 8.41
N HIS A 105 -3.40 12.44 7.61
CA HIS A 105 -4.06 11.66 6.55
C HIS A 105 -4.29 10.22 7.02
N THR A 106 -5.09 10.09 8.07
CA THR A 106 -5.41 8.81 8.69
C THR A 106 -6.90 8.67 8.92
N ILE A 107 -7.38 7.45 8.88
CA ILE A 107 -8.75 7.06 9.26
C ILE A 107 -8.68 5.92 10.27
N CYS A 108 -9.74 5.70 11.04
CA CYS A 108 -9.84 4.56 11.95
C CYS A 108 -10.58 3.40 11.27
N LEU A 109 -10.00 2.20 11.28
CA LEU A 109 -10.61 0.97 10.77
C LEU A 109 -10.47 -0.15 11.80
N CYS A 110 -11.53 -0.94 12.03
CA CYS A 110 -11.50 -2.05 12.99
C CYS A 110 -10.60 -3.21 12.49
N ASP A 111 -9.86 -3.81 13.43
CA ASP A 111 -8.99 -4.94 13.18
C ASP A 111 -9.19 -6.02 14.26
N PRO A 112 -9.54 -7.28 13.93
CA PRO A 112 -9.87 -7.75 12.57
C PRO A 112 -11.24 -7.23 12.10
N GLY A 113 -11.32 -6.86 10.81
CA GLY A 113 -12.56 -6.34 10.24
C GLY A 113 -12.31 -5.52 8.98
N HIS A 114 -12.65 -4.24 9.02
CA HIS A 114 -12.52 -3.34 7.86
C HIS A 114 -11.07 -2.99 7.51
N HIS A 115 -10.12 -3.08 8.44
CA HIS A 115 -8.71 -2.89 8.15
C HIS A 115 -8.13 -4.12 7.43
N GLN A 116 -8.22 -5.29 8.06
CA GLN A 116 -7.76 -6.57 7.53
C GLN A 116 -8.54 -7.74 8.16
N ASN A 117 -8.46 -8.93 7.54
CA ASN A 117 -8.99 -10.19 8.07
C ASN A 117 -10.51 -10.20 8.38
N GLY A 118 -11.27 -9.35 7.71
CA GLY A 118 -12.71 -9.23 7.92
C GLY A 118 -13.57 -10.29 7.22
N GLN A 119 -12.99 -11.07 6.30
CA GLN A 119 -13.71 -12.04 5.47
C GLN A 119 -14.43 -13.09 6.32
N ALA A 120 -13.81 -13.57 7.40
CA ALA A 120 -14.41 -14.53 8.33
C ALA A 120 -15.68 -13.99 9.02
N ARG A 121 -15.90 -12.67 9.02
CA ARG A 121 -17.05 -11.97 9.59
C ARG A 121 -18.00 -11.43 8.52
N GLY A 122 -17.80 -11.78 7.24
CA GLY A 122 -18.57 -11.22 6.13
C GLY A 122 -18.29 -9.75 5.82
N MET A 123 -17.22 -9.18 6.39
CA MET A 123 -16.85 -7.77 6.23
C MET A 123 -15.91 -7.60 5.03
N VAL A 124 -15.99 -6.43 4.40
CA VAL A 124 -15.07 -6.05 3.32
C VAL A 124 -13.88 -5.31 3.92
N SER A 125 -12.71 -5.95 3.88
CA SER A 125 -11.46 -5.38 4.42
C SER A 125 -10.74 -4.54 3.38
N ARG A 126 -10.09 -3.46 3.85
CA ARG A 126 -9.20 -2.62 3.05
C ARG A 126 -7.97 -3.41 2.55
N HIS A 127 -7.43 -4.32 3.38
CA HIS A 127 -6.39 -5.25 3.00
C HIS A 127 -6.95 -6.67 2.94
N PRO A 128 -6.66 -7.43 1.87
CA PRO A 128 -5.81 -7.11 0.72
C PRO A 128 -6.55 -6.41 -0.44
N ASP A 129 -7.88 -6.23 -0.39
CA ASP A 129 -8.69 -5.82 -1.55
C ASP A 129 -9.19 -4.37 -1.41
N LYS A 130 -8.30 -3.42 -1.74
CA LYS A 130 -8.61 -1.99 -1.75
C LYS A 130 -9.77 -1.67 -2.69
N ALA A 131 -9.79 -2.24 -3.88
CA ALA A 131 -10.80 -1.91 -4.90
C ALA A 131 -12.21 -2.26 -4.43
N ARG A 132 -12.38 -3.45 -3.83
CA ARG A 132 -13.66 -3.89 -3.27
C ARG A 132 -14.08 -3.03 -2.07
N PHE A 133 -13.13 -2.65 -1.23
CA PHE A 133 -13.39 -1.77 -0.09
C PHE A 133 -13.86 -0.39 -0.56
N GLU A 134 -13.16 0.21 -1.52
CA GLU A 134 -13.53 1.52 -2.08
C GLU A 134 -14.84 1.49 -2.88
N ALA A 135 -15.15 0.39 -3.54
CA ALA A 135 -16.44 0.21 -4.20
C ALA A 135 -17.62 0.23 -3.22
N ARG A 136 -17.43 -0.25 -1.98
CA ARG A 136 -18.48 -0.30 -0.96
C ARG A 136 -18.58 1.00 -0.15
N TYR A 137 -17.44 1.55 0.31
CA TYR A 137 -17.42 2.66 1.27
C TYR A 137 -17.02 4.01 0.64
N GLY A 138 -16.55 3.98 -0.60
CA GLY A 138 -15.99 5.13 -1.32
C GLY A 138 -14.47 5.23 -1.19
N PRO A 139 -13.85 6.11 -2.01
CA PRO A 139 -12.41 6.36 -1.99
C PRO A 139 -11.90 6.78 -0.61
N GLU A 140 -10.69 6.41 -0.26
CA GLU A 140 -10.07 6.74 1.04
C GLU A 140 -10.04 8.24 1.32
N ASP A 141 -9.82 9.09 0.29
CA ASP A 141 -9.87 10.56 0.44
C ASP A 141 -11.28 11.04 0.83
N THR A 142 -12.33 10.40 0.31
CA THR A 142 -13.73 10.69 0.68
C THR A 142 -13.99 10.27 2.13
N LEU A 143 -13.49 9.10 2.54
CA LEU A 143 -13.61 8.62 3.92
C LEU A 143 -12.87 9.55 4.89
N LEU A 144 -11.68 10.05 4.52
CA LEU A 144 -10.96 11.04 5.30
C LEU A 144 -11.80 12.32 5.48
N GLY A 145 -12.37 12.85 4.41
CA GLY A 145 -13.22 14.05 4.48
C GLY A 145 -14.46 13.85 5.35
N ARG A 146 -15.08 12.66 5.32
CA ARG A 146 -16.19 12.30 6.23
C ARG A 146 -15.73 12.22 7.68
N THR A 147 -14.59 11.60 7.94
CA THR A 147 -13.98 11.49 9.27
C THR A 147 -13.72 12.87 9.85
N GLN A 148 -13.13 13.80 9.06
CA GLN A 148 -12.87 15.17 9.49
C GLN A 148 -14.14 15.91 9.90
N LYS A 149 -15.23 15.78 9.12
CA LYS A 149 -16.53 16.38 9.44
C LYS A 149 -17.11 15.81 10.74
N LEU A 150 -17.03 14.49 10.94
CA LEU A 150 -17.55 13.84 12.15
C LEU A 150 -16.76 14.23 13.40
N VAL A 151 -15.43 14.30 13.31
CA VAL A 151 -14.59 14.77 14.42
C VAL A 151 -14.88 16.22 14.74
N ALA A 152 -14.97 17.11 13.74
CA ALA A 152 -15.32 18.51 13.95
C ALA A 152 -16.69 18.69 14.60
N PHE A 153 -17.69 17.91 14.20
CA PHE A 153 -19.03 17.94 14.80
C PHE A 153 -19.01 17.49 16.27
N LYS A 154 -18.26 16.41 16.58
CA LYS A 154 -18.17 15.87 17.95
C LYS A 154 -17.38 16.79 18.89
N MET A 155 -16.48 17.63 18.36
CA MET A 155 -15.68 18.59 19.13
C MET A 155 -16.38 19.94 19.34
N GLN A 156 -17.56 20.17 18.74
CA GLN A 156 -18.33 21.37 19.02
C GLN A 156 -18.85 21.28 20.47
N PRO A 157 -18.62 22.33 21.31
CA PRO A 157 -19.22 22.37 22.65
C PRO A 157 -20.73 22.37 22.50
N GLU A 158 -21.42 21.53 23.28
CA GLU A 158 -22.89 21.58 23.36
C GLU A 158 -23.28 22.96 23.79
N THR A 159 -23.81 23.76 22.88
CA THR A 159 -24.48 25.04 23.21
C THR A 159 -25.79 24.71 23.89
N THR A 160 -25.77 24.66 25.23
CA THR A 160 -26.96 24.62 26.08
C THR A 160 -27.54 26.01 26.21
#